data_917d1a707b9ff86a2e4631e27dd7d269
#
_entry.id   917d1a707b9ff86a2e4631e27dd7d269
#
_cell.length_a   1.000
_cell.length_b   1.000
_cell.length_c   1.000
_cell.angle_alpha   90.00
_cell.angle_beta   90.00
_cell.angle_gamma   90.00
#
_symmetry.space_group_name_H-M   'P 1'
#
loop_
_entity.id
_entity.type
_entity.pdbx_description
1 polymer ?
#
loop_
_entity_poly.entity_id
_entity_poly.type
_entity_poly.pdbx_seq_one_letter_code
_entity_poly.pdbx_strand_id
1 'polypeptide(L)'
;MRTLHVGLRVTDLARSLAFYTAIGYEVVGSVPETSIGHLTMLKLPDDEFVTVELVHDGNPVDRGTDVSHFVVQVESMADMLDVLADHGIEPVAPGQESDDGLKTTFIADPDGRRIELVQWPAGHTDGITAADWPEEGE
;
A
#
# COMPACT_ATOMS: atom_id res chain seq x y z
N MET A 1 21.24 9.14 5.43
CA MET A 1 20.36 8.08 5.93
C MET A 1 18.98 8.28 5.31
N ARG A 2 18.34 7.22 4.82
CA ARG A 2 17.00 7.29 4.21
C ARG A 2 16.25 6.01 4.49
N THR A 3 14.91 6.11 4.53
CA THR A 3 14.05 4.93 4.59
C THR A 3 14.05 4.25 3.23
N LEU A 4 14.19 2.92 3.19
CA LEU A 4 14.14 2.14 1.93
C LEU A 4 12.77 1.48 1.77
N HIS A 5 12.45 0.50 2.60
CA HIS A 5 11.21 -0.26 2.50
C HIS A 5 10.77 -0.77 3.86
N VAL A 6 9.56 -1.32 3.90
CA VAL A 6 9.01 -1.94 5.11
C VAL A 6 8.75 -3.42 4.85
N GLY A 7 8.93 -4.24 5.89
CA GLY A 7 8.60 -5.65 5.86
C GLY A 7 7.21 -5.89 6.45
N LEU A 8 6.39 -6.64 5.70
CA LEU A 8 5.02 -6.98 6.08
C LEU A 8 4.92 -8.49 6.22
N ARG A 9 4.57 -8.99 7.40
CA ARG A 9 4.35 -10.43 7.60
C ARG A 9 3.08 -10.85 6.91
N VAL A 10 3.12 -12.02 6.25
CA VAL A 10 1.96 -12.57 5.56
C VAL A 10 1.71 -14.00 6.03
N THR A 11 0.44 -14.34 6.19
CA THR A 11 0.03 -15.70 6.58
C THR A 11 0.17 -16.68 5.42
N ASP A 12 -0.22 -16.26 4.23
CA ASP A 12 -0.23 -17.09 3.01
C ASP A 12 0.42 -16.28 1.88
N LEU A 13 1.64 -16.65 1.50
CA LEU A 13 2.40 -15.89 0.50
C LEU A 13 1.68 -15.86 -0.85
N ALA A 14 1.10 -16.97 -1.30
CA ALA A 14 0.43 -17.03 -2.60
C ALA A 14 -0.78 -16.08 -2.64
N ARG A 15 -1.59 -16.05 -1.58
CA ARG A 15 -2.75 -15.13 -1.49
C ARG A 15 -2.29 -13.68 -1.47
N SER A 16 -1.28 -13.37 -0.69
CA SER A 16 -0.76 -12.01 -0.59
C SER A 16 -0.13 -11.56 -1.90
N LEU A 17 0.63 -12.41 -2.58
CA LEU A 17 1.17 -12.08 -3.90
C LEU A 17 0.05 -11.84 -4.92
N ALA A 18 -0.98 -12.67 -4.93
CA ALA A 18 -2.13 -12.48 -5.82
C ALA A 18 -2.78 -11.11 -5.58
N PHE A 19 -2.97 -10.73 -4.32
CA PHE A 19 -3.55 -9.44 -3.96
C PHE A 19 -2.64 -8.27 -4.38
N TYR A 20 -1.37 -8.28 -3.98
CA TYR A 20 -0.47 -7.16 -4.25
C TYR A 20 -0.18 -7.00 -5.73
N THR A 21 -0.05 -8.09 -6.49
CA THR A 21 0.10 -7.98 -7.95
C THR A 21 -1.17 -7.49 -8.62
N ALA A 22 -2.35 -7.86 -8.11
CA ALA A 22 -3.62 -7.36 -8.64
C ALA A 22 -3.76 -5.85 -8.50
N ILE A 23 -3.25 -5.26 -7.42
CA ILE A 23 -3.30 -3.80 -7.23
C ILE A 23 -2.14 -3.05 -7.92
N GLY A 24 -1.22 -3.76 -8.56
CA GLY A 24 -0.20 -3.15 -9.41
C GLY A 24 1.25 -3.39 -8.99
N TYR A 25 1.52 -4.07 -7.88
CA TYR A 25 2.89 -4.34 -7.45
C TYR A 25 3.57 -5.34 -8.38
N GLU A 26 4.85 -5.14 -8.60
CA GLU A 26 5.72 -6.04 -9.35
C GLU A 26 6.66 -6.77 -8.39
N VAL A 27 6.89 -8.05 -8.63
CA VAL A 27 7.89 -8.82 -7.90
C VAL A 27 9.27 -8.51 -8.48
N VAL A 28 10.14 -7.95 -7.66
CA VAL A 28 11.51 -7.64 -8.06
C VAL A 28 12.43 -8.84 -7.84
N GLY A 29 12.23 -9.58 -6.78
CA GLY A 29 13.04 -10.75 -6.47
C GLY A 29 12.65 -11.36 -5.14
N SER A 30 13.33 -12.43 -4.76
CA SER A 30 13.09 -13.11 -3.48
C SER A 30 14.38 -13.62 -2.86
N VAL A 31 14.38 -13.75 -1.54
CA VAL A 31 15.44 -14.39 -0.77
C VAL A 31 14.78 -15.54 0.01
N PRO A 32 14.96 -16.80 -0.43
CA PRO A 32 14.13 -17.90 0.08
C PRO A 32 14.40 -18.26 1.54
N GLU A 33 15.62 -18.05 2.04
CA GLU A 33 15.98 -18.43 3.40
C GLU A 33 16.73 -17.31 4.10
N THR A 34 16.11 -16.73 5.13
CA THR A 34 16.73 -15.73 5.99
C THR A 34 16.38 -16.03 7.44
N SER A 35 17.03 -15.34 8.36
CA SER A 35 16.72 -15.48 9.80
C SER A 35 15.30 -15.07 10.18
N ILE A 36 14.61 -14.32 9.32
CA ILE A 36 13.24 -13.85 9.56
C ILE A 36 12.20 -14.51 8.65
N GLY A 37 12.62 -15.39 7.74
CA GLY A 37 11.73 -16.13 6.84
C GLY A 37 12.07 -15.93 5.37
N HIS A 38 11.13 -16.31 4.51
CA HIS A 38 11.19 -16.10 3.07
C HIS A 38 10.79 -14.66 2.76
N LEU A 39 11.61 -13.95 2.01
CA LEU A 39 11.38 -12.55 1.64
C LEU A 39 11.04 -12.43 0.17
N THR A 40 9.99 -11.66 -0.15
CA THR A 40 9.62 -11.31 -1.53
C THR A 40 9.59 -9.80 -1.66
N MET A 41 10.39 -9.26 -2.56
CA MET A 41 10.59 -7.83 -2.74
C MET A 41 9.64 -7.30 -3.81
N LEU A 42 8.88 -6.27 -3.45
CA LEU A 42 7.87 -5.66 -4.32
C LEU A 42 8.11 -4.17 -4.53
N LYS A 43 7.71 -3.68 -5.68
CA LYS A 43 7.59 -2.25 -5.94
C LYS A 43 6.43 -1.98 -6.90
N LEU A 44 5.87 -0.78 -6.84
CA LEU A 44 4.99 -0.28 -7.89
C LEU A 44 5.82 0.19 -9.08
N PRO A 45 5.25 0.26 -10.31
CA PRO A 45 5.99 0.71 -11.49
C PRO A 45 6.67 2.07 -11.33
N ASP A 46 6.02 3.00 -10.63
CA ASP A 46 6.56 4.35 -10.42
C ASP A 46 7.49 4.47 -9.21
N ASP A 47 7.64 3.43 -8.43
CA ASP A 47 8.62 3.41 -7.33
C ASP A 47 10.03 3.25 -7.90
N GLU A 48 10.95 4.09 -7.47
CA GLU A 48 12.35 4.00 -7.90
C GLU A 48 13.01 2.73 -7.36
N PHE A 49 12.69 2.36 -6.12
CA PHE A 49 13.27 1.21 -5.43
C PHE A 49 12.18 0.30 -4.89
N VAL A 50 12.59 -0.88 -4.40
CA VAL A 50 11.71 -1.74 -3.61
C VAL A 50 11.17 -0.95 -2.42
N THR A 51 9.86 -1.00 -2.22
CA THR A 51 9.17 -0.29 -1.14
C THR A 51 8.48 -1.22 -0.16
N VAL A 52 8.16 -2.44 -0.57
CA VAL A 52 7.47 -3.44 0.25
C VAL A 52 8.21 -4.77 0.17
N GLU A 53 8.38 -5.41 1.30
CA GLU A 53 8.93 -6.75 1.42
C GLU A 53 7.89 -7.61 2.12
N LEU A 54 7.47 -8.70 1.47
CA LEU A 54 6.58 -9.66 2.11
C LEU A 54 7.42 -10.70 2.83
N VAL A 55 7.12 -10.92 4.11
CA VAL A 55 7.86 -11.84 4.99
C VAL A 55 6.95 -13.02 5.31
N HIS A 56 7.35 -14.22 4.89
CA HIS A 56 6.61 -15.44 5.15
C HIS A 56 7.48 -16.39 5.99
N ASP A 57 7.12 -16.57 7.26
CA ASP A 57 7.84 -17.42 8.21
C ASP A 57 7.08 -18.69 8.57
N GLY A 58 5.94 -18.94 7.94
CA GLY A 58 5.11 -20.12 8.22
C GLY A 58 4.12 -19.95 9.36
N ASN A 59 4.13 -18.78 10.03
CA ASN A 59 3.21 -18.50 11.14
C ASN A 59 2.06 -17.60 10.65
N PRO A 60 0.85 -17.76 11.22
CA PRO A 60 -0.25 -16.87 10.93
C PRO A 60 0.00 -15.47 11.48
N VAL A 61 -0.58 -14.47 10.83
CA VAL A 61 -0.53 -13.07 11.25
C VAL A 61 -1.83 -12.72 11.95
N ASP A 62 -1.73 -12.06 13.12
CA ASP A 62 -2.90 -11.54 13.82
C ASP A 62 -3.41 -10.30 13.08
N ARG A 63 -4.68 -10.32 12.68
CA ARG A 63 -5.28 -9.25 11.91
C ARG A 63 -5.21 -7.92 12.68
N GLY A 64 -4.65 -6.91 12.01
CA GLY A 64 -4.66 -5.53 12.50
C GLY A 64 -3.70 -5.23 13.65
N THR A 65 -2.72 -6.08 13.92
CA THR A 65 -1.81 -5.90 15.06
C THR A 65 -0.43 -5.36 14.70
N ASP A 66 -0.02 -5.38 13.42
CA ASP A 66 1.32 -4.94 13.01
C ASP A 66 1.34 -3.48 12.54
N VAL A 67 0.84 -3.21 11.38
CA VAL A 67 0.81 -1.88 10.77
C VAL A 67 -0.64 -1.39 10.73
N SER A 68 -0.88 -0.15 11.16
CA SER A 68 -2.22 0.44 11.08
C SER A 68 -2.70 0.48 9.62
N HIS A 69 -1.90 1.10 8.78
CA HIS A 69 -2.12 1.16 7.33
C HIS A 69 -0.85 1.69 6.66
N PHE A 70 -0.76 1.51 5.36
CA PHE A 70 0.19 2.26 4.54
C PHE A 70 -0.56 2.88 3.37
N VAL A 71 0.09 3.81 2.68
CA VAL A 71 -0.57 4.70 1.73
C VAL A 71 0.02 4.51 0.35
N VAL A 72 -0.86 4.42 -0.64
CA VAL A 72 -0.50 4.30 -2.06
C VAL A 72 -1.17 5.43 -2.82
N GLN A 73 -0.39 6.16 -3.60
CA GLN A 73 -0.91 7.18 -4.51
C GLN A 73 -1.45 6.52 -5.77
N VAL A 74 -2.62 6.97 -6.21
CA VAL A 74 -3.21 6.60 -7.51
C VAL A 74 -3.42 7.85 -8.34
N GLU A 75 -3.29 7.73 -9.66
CA GLU A 75 -3.52 8.86 -10.57
C GLU A 75 -5.01 9.15 -10.73
N SER A 76 -5.83 8.10 -10.82
CA SER A 76 -7.28 8.19 -10.93
C SER A 76 -7.95 7.22 -9.97
N MET A 77 -8.65 7.75 -8.99
CA MET A 77 -9.40 6.91 -8.04
C MET A 77 -10.49 6.12 -8.76
N ALA A 78 -11.18 6.72 -9.72
CA ALA A 78 -12.23 6.04 -10.48
C ALA A 78 -11.67 4.84 -11.26
N ASP A 79 -10.56 5.01 -11.96
CA ASP A 79 -9.93 3.94 -12.73
C ASP A 79 -9.41 2.83 -11.80
N MET A 80 -8.82 3.22 -10.67
CA MET A 80 -8.31 2.24 -9.70
C MET A 80 -9.44 1.41 -9.10
N LEU A 81 -10.56 2.03 -8.76
CA LEU A 81 -11.72 1.30 -8.24
C LEU A 81 -12.25 0.27 -9.24
N ASP A 82 -12.23 0.60 -10.55
CA ASP A 82 -12.62 -0.34 -11.60
C ASP A 82 -11.65 -1.53 -11.67
N VAL A 83 -10.36 -1.28 -11.61
CA VAL A 83 -9.34 -2.35 -11.59
C VAL A 83 -9.53 -3.25 -10.38
N LEU A 84 -9.76 -2.68 -9.21
CA LEU A 84 -10.00 -3.44 -7.98
C LEU A 84 -11.26 -4.31 -8.09
N ALA A 85 -12.35 -3.75 -8.61
CA ALA A 85 -13.60 -4.49 -8.81
C ALA A 85 -13.42 -5.68 -9.74
N ASP A 86 -12.63 -5.54 -10.79
CA ASP A 86 -12.32 -6.64 -11.73
C ASP A 86 -11.57 -7.79 -11.05
N HIS A 87 -10.88 -7.52 -9.94
CA HIS A 87 -10.19 -8.54 -9.14
C HIS A 87 -10.95 -8.95 -7.87
N GLY A 88 -12.21 -8.51 -7.73
CA GLY A 88 -13.03 -8.83 -6.57
C GLY A 88 -12.59 -8.13 -5.28
N ILE A 89 -11.84 -7.04 -5.40
CA ILE A 89 -11.37 -6.24 -4.25
C ILE A 89 -12.31 -5.05 -4.11
N GLU A 90 -12.95 -4.91 -2.94
CA GLU A 90 -13.86 -3.81 -2.64
C GLU A 90 -13.32 -2.94 -1.52
N PRO A 91 -13.64 -1.62 -1.54
CA PRO A 91 -13.31 -0.75 -0.41
C PRO A 91 -13.92 -1.26 0.89
N VAL A 92 -13.19 -1.10 1.99
CA VAL A 92 -13.66 -1.51 3.33
C VAL A 92 -14.43 -0.40 4.03
N ALA A 93 -14.47 0.79 3.44
CA ALA A 93 -15.22 1.95 3.95
C ALA A 93 -15.61 2.84 2.77
N PRO A 94 -16.66 3.69 2.90
CA PRO A 94 -16.99 4.65 1.84
C PRO A 94 -15.82 5.57 1.55
N GLY A 95 -15.60 5.86 0.25
CA GLY A 95 -14.60 6.82 -0.18
C GLY A 95 -14.94 8.24 0.30
N GLN A 96 -13.90 9.06 0.46
CA GLN A 96 -14.05 10.44 0.90
C GLN A 96 -13.42 11.38 -0.12
N GLU A 97 -14.00 12.57 -0.23
CA GLU A 97 -13.47 13.64 -1.06
C GLU A 97 -13.53 14.94 -0.27
N SER A 98 -12.39 15.61 -0.15
CA SER A 98 -12.32 16.91 0.51
C SER A 98 -12.63 18.05 -0.46
N ASP A 99 -12.87 19.26 0.07
CA ASP A 99 -13.23 20.44 -0.72
C ASP A 99 -12.16 20.82 -1.74
N ASP A 100 -10.89 20.51 -1.47
CA ASP A 100 -9.77 20.81 -2.36
C ASP A 100 -9.56 19.76 -3.46
N GLY A 101 -10.35 18.66 -3.45
CA GLY A 101 -10.27 17.62 -4.46
C GLY A 101 -9.44 16.40 -4.05
N LEU A 102 -8.93 16.35 -2.82
CA LEU A 102 -8.26 15.14 -2.29
C LEU A 102 -9.27 14.00 -2.19
N LYS A 103 -8.96 12.87 -2.81
CA LYS A 103 -9.81 11.67 -2.74
C LYS A 103 -9.06 10.56 -2.02
N THR A 104 -9.72 9.89 -1.09
CA THR A 104 -9.15 8.78 -0.34
C THR A 104 -10.15 7.63 -0.22
N THR A 105 -9.63 6.41 -0.15
CA THR A 105 -10.40 5.23 0.20
C THR A 105 -9.49 4.19 0.82
N PHE A 106 -10.08 3.18 1.46
CA PHE A 106 -9.31 2.09 2.08
C PHE A 106 -9.70 0.77 1.48
N ILE A 107 -8.69 -0.07 1.25
CA ILE A 107 -8.85 -1.50 0.96
C ILE A 107 -8.11 -2.29 2.04
N ALA A 108 -8.33 -3.60 2.09
CA ALA A 108 -7.63 -4.47 3.03
C ALA A 108 -6.93 -5.59 2.28
N ASP A 109 -5.71 -5.91 2.70
CA ASP A 109 -4.99 -7.06 2.18
C ASP A 109 -5.52 -8.37 2.79
N PRO A 110 -5.05 -9.56 2.33
CA PRO A 110 -5.56 -10.84 2.86
C PRO A 110 -5.36 -11.04 4.36
N ASP A 111 -4.41 -10.35 4.99
CA ASP A 111 -4.19 -10.40 6.43
C ASP A 111 -4.96 -9.33 7.21
N GLY A 112 -5.82 -8.56 6.52
CA GLY A 112 -6.63 -7.51 7.14
C GLY A 112 -5.91 -6.18 7.32
N ARG A 113 -4.71 -6.06 6.78
CA ARG A 113 -3.95 -4.82 6.83
C ARG A 113 -4.57 -3.79 5.89
N ARG A 114 -4.79 -2.58 6.39
CA ARG A 114 -5.41 -1.53 5.59
C ARG A 114 -4.40 -0.84 4.69
N ILE A 115 -4.85 -0.54 3.47
CA ILE A 115 -4.09 0.25 2.50
C ILE A 115 -4.98 1.44 2.14
N GLU A 116 -4.47 2.64 2.37
CA GLU A 116 -5.14 3.87 1.98
C GLU A 116 -4.72 4.24 0.56
N LEU A 117 -5.70 4.40 -0.32
CA LEU A 117 -5.48 4.89 -1.67
C LEU A 117 -5.74 6.38 -1.69
N VAL A 118 -4.84 7.15 -2.30
CA VAL A 118 -4.89 8.61 -2.32
C VAL A 118 -4.75 9.10 -3.74
N GLN A 119 -5.71 9.93 -4.17
CA GLN A 119 -5.57 10.74 -5.36
C GLN A 119 -5.40 12.19 -4.91
N TRP A 120 -4.24 12.78 -5.20
CA TRP A 120 -3.96 14.15 -4.81
C TRP A 120 -4.80 15.15 -5.61
N PRO A 121 -5.07 16.35 -5.05
CA PRO A 121 -5.64 17.45 -5.82
C PRO A 121 -4.73 17.82 -6.98
N ALA A 122 -5.32 18.38 -8.02
CA ALA A 122 -4.56 18.87 -9.18
C ALA A 122 -3.46 19.85 -8.73
N GLY A 123 -2.23 19.64 -9.21
CA GLY A 123 -1.08 20.48 -8.87
C GLY A 123 -0.37 20.14 -7.57
N HIS A 124 -0.87 19.19 -6.80
CA HIS A 124 -0.17 18.72 -5.61
C HIS A 124 1.06 17.89 -5.98
N THR A 125 2.11 17.94 -5.17
CA THR A 125 3.29 17.08 -5.33
C THR A 125 2.94 15.62 -5.03
N ASP A 126 3.82 14.71 -5.40
CA ASP A 126 3.61 13.26 -5.27
C ASP A 126 3.81 12.72 -3.86
N GLY A 127 3.55 13.51 -2.85
CA GLY A 127 3.67 13.08 -1.46
C GLY A 127 3.46 14.24 -0.52
N ILE A 128 3.41 13.91 0.77
CA ILE A 128 3.21 14.91 1.81
C ILE A 128 4.55 15.61 2.11
N THR A 129 4.51 16.94 2.15
CA THR A 129 5.66 17.76 2.52
C THR A 129 5.27 18.74 3.61
N ALA A 130 6.25 19.44 4.16
CA ALA A 130 5.99 20.49 5.16
C ALA A 130 5.04 21.58 4.64
N ALA A 131 4.97 21.78 3.32
CA ALA A 131 4.08 22.77 2.70
C ALA A 131 2.59 22.43 2.85
N ASP A 132 2.24 21.17 3.19
CA ASP A 132 0.86 20.76 3.43
C ASP A 132 0.32 21.25 4.77
N TRP A 133 1.16 21.80 5.64
CA TRP A 133 0.76 22.34 6.92
C TRP A 133 0.97 23.85 6.98
N PRO A 134 0.02 24.61 7.60
CA PRO A 134 0.25 26.03 7.85
C PRO A 134 1.36 26.22 8.89
N GLU A 135 2.05 27.37 8.83
CA GLU A 135 3.02 27.73 9.87
C GLU A 135 2.30 27.97 11.19
N GLU A 136 2.97 27.57 12.30
CA GLU A 136 2.43 27.79 13.63
C GLU A 136 2.40 29.29 13.97
N GLY A 137 1.31 29.72 14.63
CA GLY A 137 1.16 31.10 15.10
C GLY A 137 0.58 32.06 14.06
N GLU A 138 0.17 31.57 12.92
CA GLU A 138 -0.51 32.38 11.87
C GLU A 138 -2.02 32.31 11.90
#